data_b335289ffa1d421318ee7b3972fe28bb
#
_entry.id   b335289ffa1d421318ee7b3972fe28bb
#
_cell.length_a   1.000
_cell.length_b   1.000
_cell.length_c   1.000
_cell.angle_alpha   90.00
_cell.angle_beta   90.00
_cell.angle_gamma   90.00
#
_symmetry.space_group_name_H-M   'P 1'
#
loop_
_entity.id
_entity.type
_entity.pdbx_description
1 polymer ?
#
loop_
_entity_poly.entity_id
_entity_poly.type
_entity_poly.pdbx_seq_one_letter_code
_entity_poly.pdbx_strand_id
1 'polypeptide(L)'
;MPILLAVNLAHSRLPVLSSVLVAGVLLLGLPAASAAQGVAGTVPEETIRSQVPAPSVRAAAAIVYNTETGDVLWESNSGAQRSIASITKLMTAVVFMEESPDLSAVVTITREDVRRASTTYLRAGFKVTKGDLLHLTLIASDNAAARTLARVSDHGSEAFVARMNSKAEELGLTITRYADPSGLSNDNVSSALDMAKLLTYVSGDVRLTDVMQKQSYSVPVVGRRAPILIRSTNQLVRNGDVDVVAGKTGFIRSAGYCLATLLRLPQGGPPVAVVVLGATSNAGRFREVRSLFDWFAKAAPDLLGHAVVPFGAD
;
A
#
# COMPACT_ATOMS: atom_id res chain seq x y z
N MET A 1 39.82 19.61 -47.12
CA MET A 1 39.27 19.49 -48.49
C MET A 1 38.05 18.56 -48.41
N PRO A 2 36.96 18.95 -49.01
CA PRO A 2 35.60 18.53 -48.71
C PRO A 2 35.10 17.43 -49.66
N ILE A 3 34.02 16.80 -49.34
CA ILE A 3 32.95 16.51 -50.32
C ILE A 3 31.62 16.41 -49.57
N LEU A 4 30.79 17.40 -49.82
CA LEU A 4 29.34 17.40 -49.70
C LEU A 4 28.73 16.40 -50.69
N LEU A 5 27.63 15.76 -50.34
CA LEU A 5 26.58 15.40 -51.28
C LEU A 5 25.21 15.53 -50.59
N ALA A 6 24.48 16.50 -51.04
CA ALA A 6 23.06 16.72 -50.83
C ALA A 6 22.29 16.20 -52.05
N VAL A 7 21.15 15.55 -51.87
CA VAL A 7 20.07 15.35 -52.85
C VAL A 7 18.78 15.21 -52.04
N ASN A 8 17.95 16.17 -52.00
CA ASN A 8 16.93 16.72 -52.88
C ASN A 8 15.58 16.00 -52.87
N LEU A 9 14.64 16.77 -52.37
CA LEU A 9 13.17 16.80 -52.47
C LEU A 9 12.50 16.01 -53.60
N ALA A 10 11.34 15.43 -53.27
CA ALA A 10 10.18 15.44 -54.17
C ALA A 10 8.86 15.47 -53.39
N HIS A 11 8.14 16.54 -53.59
CA HIS A 11 6.74 16.76 -53.23
C HIS A 11 5.84 16.00 -54.23
N SER A 12 4.72 15.45 -53.75
CA SER A 12 3.54 15.28 -54.60
C SER A 12 2.26 15.48 -53.78
N ARG A 13 1.52 16.47 -54.23
CA ARG A 13 0.17 16.87 -53.77
C ARG A 13 -0.92 16.23 -54.59
N LEU A 14 -2.03 15.81 -53.96
CA LEU A 14 -3.47 15.94 -54.26
C LEU A 14 -4.02 15.17 -55.50
N PRO A 15 -5.36 14.95 -55.64
CA PRO A 15 -6.50 15.77 -55.18
C PRO A 15 -7.72 15.04 -54.57
N VAL A 16 -8.57 15.88 -53.98
CA VAL A 16 -9.96 15.75 -53.58
C VAL A 16 -10.87 15.45 -54.78
N LEU A 17 -11.86 14.58 -54.62
CA LEU A 17 -13.09 14.61 -55.42
C LEU A 17 -14.29 14.23 -54.58
N SER A 18 -15.16 15.20 -54.39
CA SER A 18 -16.53 15.10 -53.90
C SER A 18 -17.42 14.40 -54.91
N SER A 19 -18.36 13.60 -54.45
CA SER A 19 -19.58 13.33 -55.19
C SER A 19 -20.73 13.07 -54.23
N VAL A 20 -21.66 14.00 -54.21
CA VAL A 20 -22.99 13.94 -53.65
C VAL A 20 -23.88 13.16 -54.61
N LEU A 21 -24.65 12.22 -54.10
CA LEU A 21 -25.83 11.67 -54.82
C LEU A 21 -26.99 11.51 -53.84
N VAL A 22 -28.02 12.32 -54.11
CA VAL A 22 -29.37 12.29 -53.52
C VAL A 22 -30.26 11.42 -54.40
N ALA A 23 -30.98 10.50 -53.83
CA ALA A 23 -32.26 9.94 -54.30
C ALA A 23 -32.80 9.05 -53.16
N GLY A 24 -33.91 9.23 -52.59
CA GLY A 24 -35.23 9.24 -53.18
C GLY A 24 -36.08 8.28 -52.38
N VAL A 25 -37.06 8.78 -51.69
CA VAL A 25 -38.08 8.21 -50.83
C VAL A 25 -38.84 7.04 -51.49
N LEU A 26 -39.04 5.96 -50.73
CA LEU A 26 -40.27 5.13 -50.85
C LEU A 26 -40.71 4.61 -49.48
N LEU A 27 -41.79 5.17 -48.98
CA LEU A 27 -42.57 4.66 -47.85
C LEU A 27 -43.38 3.46 -48.30
N LEU A 28 -43.14 2.29 -47.70
CA LEU A 28 -44.10 1.21 -47.69
C LEU A 28 -44.25 0.74 -46.23
N GLY A 29 -45.43 0.98 -45.69
CA GLY A 29 -45.83 0.54 -44.36
C GLY A 29 -46.04 -0.97 -44.29
N LEU A 30 -45.58 -1.57 -43.19
CA LEU A 30 -45.94 -2.93 -42.74
C LEU A 30 -46.03 -2.96 -41.21
N PRO A 31 -46.74 -3.91 -40.64
CA PRO A 31 -47.40 -3.75 -39.36
C PRO A 31 -46.51 -3.91 -38.13
N ALA A 32 -46.91 -3.27 -37.05
CA ALA A 32 -46.34 -3.35 -35.73
C ALA A 32 -46.23 -4.78 -35.23
N ALA A 33 -45.00 -5.30 -35.15
CA ALA A 33 -44.68 -6.46 -34.30
C ALA A 33 -44.47 -5.96 -32.89
N SER A 34 -45.34 -6.41 -32.00
CA SER A 34 -45.26 -6.22 -30.56
C SER A 34 -43.90 -6.77 -30.05
N ALA A 35 -42.94 -5.88 -29.80
CA ALA A 35 -41.73 -6.24 -29.10
C ALA A 35 -42.07 -6.41 -27.63
N ALA A 36 -42.01 -7.65 -27.17
CA ALA A 36 -42.02 -7.98 -25.77
C ALA A 36 -40.84 -7.21 -25.12
N GLN A 37 -41.18 -6.26 -24.27
CA GLN A 37 -40.22 -5.62 -23.38
C GLN A 37 -39.66 -6.70 -22.43
N GLY A 38 -38.48 -7.22 -22.77
CA GLY A 38 -37.65 -7.92 -21.82
C GLY A 38 -37.26 -6.93 -20.74
N VAL A 39 -37.92 -7.05 -19.59
CA VAL A 39 -37.47 -6.42 -18.35
C VAL A 39 -36.10 -7.02 -18.07
N ALA A 40 -35.06 -6.32 -18.46
CA ALA A 40 -33.73 -6.53 -17.88
C ALA A 40 -33.87 -6.15 -16.42
N GLY A 41 -34.16 -7.16 -15.60
CA GLY A 41 -34.06 -7.04 -14.16
C GLY A 41 -32.62 -6.70 -13.83
N THR A 42 -32.35 -5.44 -13.57
CA THR A 42 -31.19 -5.04 -12.78
C THR A 42 -31.36 -5.77 -11.45
N VAL A 43 -30.59 -6.84 -11.24
CA VAL A 43 -30.39 -7.42 -9.93
C VAL A 43 -29.87 -6.27 -9.08
N PRO A 44 -30.58 -5.85 -8.01
CA PRO A 44 -30.04 -4.86 -7.12
C PRO A 44 -28.76 -5.47 -6.58
N GLU A 45 -27.65 -4.75 -6.70
CA GLU A 45 -26.43 -5.02 -5.97
C GLU A 45 -26.80 -4.87 -4.48
N GLU A 46 -27.26 -5.96 -3.87
CA GLU A 46 -27.52 -6.02 -2.44
C GLU A 46 -26.16 -5.83 -1.76
N THR A 47 -25.88 -4.59 -1.42
CA THR A 47 -24.81 -4.26 -0.49
C THR A 47 -25.10 -5.06 0.78
N ILE A 48 -24.34 -6.11 1.02
CA ILE A 48 -24.43 -6.93 2.23
C ILE A 48 -24.16 -5.99 3.40
N ARG A 49 -25.21 -5.49 4.03
CA ARG A 49 -25.12 -4.61 5.21
C ARG A 49 -25.18 -5.50 6.44
N SER A 50 -24.08 -5.55 7.19
CA SER A 50 -24.11 -6.14 8.53
C SER A 50 -25.14 -5.42 9.40
N GLN A 51 -25.86 -6.19 10.23
CA GLN A 51 -26.79 -5.65 11.24
C GLN A 51 -26.05 -5.00 12.42
N VAL A 52 -24.74 -5.22 12.53
CA VAL A 52 -23.89 -4.60 13.57
C VAL A 52 -23.65 -3.12 13.23
N PRO A 53 -24.03 -2.17 14.12
CA PRO A 53 -23.81 -0.76 13.88
C PRO A 53 -22.33 -0.45 13.61
N ALA A 54 -22.07 0.31 12.56
CA ALA A 54 -20.71 0.69 12.21
C ALA A 54 -20.04 1.52 13.31
N PRO A 55 -18.74 1.35 13.57
CA PRO A 55 -18.03 2.10 14.58
C PRO A 55 -17.86 3.57 14.16
N SER A 56 -17.87 4.46 15.16
CA SER A 56 -17.51 5.86 14.92
C SER A 56 -16.00 6.00 14.80
N VAL A 57 -15.52 6.46 13.63
CA VAL A 57 -14.11 6.71 13.32
C VAL A 57 -13.90 8.22 13.15
N ARG A 58 -12.87 8.76 13.80
CA ARG A 58 -12.49 10.19 13.74
C ARG A 58 -11.30 10.45 12.82
N ALA A 59 -10.63 9.41 12.37
CA ALA A 59 -9.55 9.53 11.39
C ALA A 59 -10.09 10.13 10.09
N ALA A 60 -9.22 10.79 9.35
CA ALA A 60 -9.61 11.46 8.11
C ALA A 60 -10.00 10.49 6.99
N ALA A 61 -9.43 9.27 7.00
CA ALA A 61 -9.80 8.18 6.11
C ALA A 61 -9.54 6.83 6.80
N ALA A 62 -10.40 5.84 6.54
CA ALA A 62 -10.20 4.49 7.06
C ALA A 62 -10.91 3.45 6.19
N ILE A 63 -10.47 2.18 6.30
CA ILE A 63 -11.05 1.04 5.59
C ILE A 63 -10.87 -0.26 6.38
N VAL A 64 -11.84 -1.16 6.25
CA VAL A 64 -11.72 -2.59 6.53
C VAL A 64 -11.89 -3.33 5.20
N TYR A 65 -10.88 -4.09 4.81
CA TYR A 65 -10.75 -4.67 3.47
C TYR A 65 -10.47 -6.17 3.56
N ASN A 66 -11.22 -6.98 2.84
CA ASN A 66 -11.00 -8.41 2.72
C ASN A 66 -9.84 -8.68 1.75
N THR A 67 -8.75 -9.26 2.24
CA THR A 67 -7.54 -9.48 1.42
C THR A 67 -7.66 -10.66 0.46
N GLU A 68 -8.62 -11.55 0.66
CA GLU A 68 -8.87 -12.70 -0.22
C GLU A 68 -9.76 -12.32 -1.42
N THR A 69 -10.89 -11.65 -1.13
CA THR A 69 -11.89 -11.35 -2.16
C THR A 69 -11.69 -9.98 -2.80
N GLY A 70 -10.99 -9.08 -2.12
CA GLY A 70 -10.86 -7.70 -2.57
C GLY A 70 -12.04 -6.81 -2.20
N ASP A 71 -12.97 -7.29 -1.36
CA ASP A 71 -14.14 -6.55 -0.98
C ASP A 71 -13.85 -5.48 0.07
N VAL A 72 -14.51 -4.34 -0.07
CA VAL A 72 -14.56 -3.30 0.95
C VAL A 72 -15.67 -3.64 1.94
N LEU A 73 -15.29 -4.06 3.15
CA LEU A 73 -16.25 -4.47 4.18
C LEU A 73 -16.80 -3.27 4.96
N TRP A 74 -16.01 -2.24 5.11
CA TRP A 74 -16.39 -0.95 5.69
C TRP A 74 -15.40 0.13 5.26
N GLU A 75 -15.88 1.35 5.07
CA GLU A 75 -15.01 2.47 4.71
C GLU A 75 -15.53 3.83 5.17
N SER A 76 -14.58 4.76 5.29
CA SER A 76 -14.82 6.19 5.43
C SER A 76 -13.74 6.94 4.67
N ASN A 77 -14.09 7.66 3.61
CA ASN A 77 -13.17 8.40 2.75
C ASN A 77 -11.97 7.55 2.24
N SER A 78 -12.16 6.26 1.99
CA SER A 78 -11.06 5.31 1.72
C SER A 78 -10.28 5.64 0.45
N GLY A 79 -10.89 6.26 -0.54
CA GLY A 79 -10.26 6.74 -1.78
C GLY A 79 -9.62 8.12 -1.68
N ALA A 80 -9.72 8.83 -0.55
CA ALA A 80 -9.16 10.17 -0.42
C ALA A 80 -7.62 10.15 -0.42
N GLN A 81 -7.01 10.95 -1.32
CA GLN A 81 -5.56 11.11 -1.36
C GLN A 81 -5.05 11.85 -0.12
N ARG A 82 -4.07 11.26 0.57
CA ARG A 82 -3.48 11.81 1.78
C ARG A 82 -1.99 11.48 1.86
N SER A 83 -1.23 12.34 2.54
CA SER A 83 0.12 11.98 2.94
C SER A 83 0.09 10.78 3.91
N ILE A 84 0.93 9.79 3.66
CA ILE A 84 0.96 8.49 4.38
C ILE A 84 2.14 8.34 5.34
N ALA A 85 3.02 9.34 5.36
CA ALA A 85 4.22 9.31 6.20
C ALA A 85 5.01 7.98 6.04
N SER A 86 5.48 7.42 7.15
CA SER A 86 6.31 6.19 7.13
C SER A 86 5.59 4.89 6.73
N ILE A 87 4.30 4.92 6.36
CA ILE A 87 3.69 3.75 5.68
C ILE A 87 4.39 3.51 4.34
N THR A 88 4.94 4.55 3.72
CA THR A 88 5.86 4.50 2.57
C THR A 88 6.90 3.37 2.65
N LYS A 89 7.41 3.07 3.85
CA LYS A 89 8.44 2.06 4.06
C LYS A 89 8.01 0.62 3.75
N LEU A 90 6.71 0.37 3.61
CA LEU A 90 6.22 -0.91 3.07
C LEU A 90 6.67 -1.06 1.62
N MET A 91 6.45 -0.05 0.78
CA MET A 91 6.89 -0.08 -0.61
C MET A 91 8.42 -0.10 -0.74
N THR A 92 9.12 0.62 0.14
CA THR A 92 10.59 0.56 0.20
C THR A 92 11.08 -0.86 0.47
N ALA A 93 10.45 -1.58 1.40
CA ALA A 93 10.82 -2.96 1.69
C ALA A 93 10.45 -3.91 0.54
N VAL A 94 9.30 -3.72 -0.11
CA VAL A 94 8.88 -4.50 -1.28
C VAL A 94 9.90 -4.38 -2.39
N VAL A 95 10.19 -3.17 -2.86
CA VAL A 95 11.12 -2.92 -3.97
C VAL A 95 12.51 -3.46 -3.66
N PHE A 96 12.98 -3.24 -2.43
CA PHE A 96 14.30 -3.75 -2.02
C PHE A 96 14.35 -5.28 -2.01
N MET A 97 13.30 -5.97 -1.57
CA MET A 97 13.28 -7.44 -1.47
C MET A 97 13.02 -8.13 -2.81
N GLU A 98 12.46 -7.43 -3.80
CA GLU A 98 12.31 -7.96 -5.17
C GLU A 98 13.64 -8.20 -5.87
N GLU A 99 14.68 -7.46 -5.50
CA GLU A 99 16.05 -7.66 -6.01
C GLU A 99 16.71 -8.94 -5.46
N SER A 100 16.05 -9.67 -4.54
CA SER A 100 16.61 -10.83 -3.84
C SER A 100 18.00 -10.57 -3.23
N PRO A 101 18.13 -9.49 -2.42
CA PRO A 101 19.43 -9.02 -1.95
C PRO A 101 20.10 -10.00 -0.99
N ASP A 102 21.42 -10.03 -0.98
CA ASP A 102 22.19 -10.68 0.11
C ASP A 102 21.98 -9.89 1.41
N LEU A 103 21.08 -10.35 2.26
CA LEU A 103 20.75 -9.72 3.54
C LEU A 103 21.91 -9.76 4.55
N SER A 104 22.92 -10.62 4.36
CA SER A 104 24.11 -10.71 5.21
C SER A 104 25.20 -9.67 4.85
N ALA A 105 25.09 -9.07 3.66
CA ALA A 105 26.03 -8.09 3.19
C ALA A 105 26.11 -6.86 4.12
N VAL A 106 27.33 -6.50 4.53
CA VAL A 106 27.58 -5.38 5.45
C VAL A 106 27.64 -4.06 4.67
N VAL A 107 26.94 -3.07 5.18
CA VAL A 107 26.83 -1.73 4.60
C VAL A 107 27.36 -0.69 5.58
N THR A 108 28.12 0.28 5.08
CA THR A 108 28.53 1.46 5.86
C THR A 108 27.49 2.57 5.71
N ILE A 109 27.01 3.08 6.83
CA ILE A 109 26.09 4.23 6.89
C ILE A 109 26.86 5.50 6.56
N THR A 110 26.36 6.27 5.60
CA THR A 110 26.96 7.53 5.17
C THR A 110 26.44 8.73 5.96
N ARG A 111 27.11 9.87 5.84
CA ARG A 111 26.62 11.14 6.39
C ARG A 111 25.30 11.57 5.74
N GLU A 112 25.13 11.27 4.45
CA GLU A 112 23.93 11.60 3.70
C GLU A 112 22.72 10.77 4.17
N ASP A 113 22.90 9.49 4.46
CA ASP A 113 21.82 8.62 4.97
C ASP A 113 21.19 9.20 6.25
N VAL A 114 22.03 9.73 7.16
CA VAL A 114 21.56 10.25 8.46
C VAL A 114 21.23 11.75 8.44
N ARG A 115 21.54 12.47 7.37
CA ARG A 115 21.31 13.90 7.28
C ARG A 115 19.82 14.22 7.34
N ARG A 116 19.39 14.98 8.36
CA ARG A 116 17.97 15.32 8.57
C ARG A 116 17.04 14.11 8.59
N ALA A 117 17.53 12.96 9.06
CA ALA A 117 16.73 11.73 9.10
C ALA A 117 15.60 11.76 10.14
N SER A 118 15.54 12.79 11.01
CA SER A 118 14.54 12.91 12.09
C SER A 118 14.62 11.74 13.08
N THR A 119 13.98 10.61 12.79
CA THR A 119 14.05 9.38 13.60
C THR A 119 15.08 8.44 13.00
N THR A 120 16.18 8.18 13.72
CA THR A 120 17.17 7.15 13.37
C THR A 120 17.96 6.70 14.59
N TYR A 121 18.29 5.42 14.63
CA TYR A 121 19.21 4.79 15.56
C TYR A 121 20.65 4.72 15.01
N LEU A 122 20.81 5.03 13.72
CA LEU A 122 22.07 4.92 13.00
C LEU A 122 22.90 6.21 13.09
N ARG A 123 24.22 6.05 12.95
CA ARG A 123 25.17 7.15 12.84
C ARG A 123 26.09 6.92 11.65
N ALA A 124 26.57 7.98 11.03
CA ALA A 124 27.57 7.88 9.97
C ALA A 124 28.79 7.08 10.44
N GLY A 125 29.27 6.18 9.60
CA GLY A 125 30.37 5.27 9.90
C GLY A 125 29.94 3.95 10.56
N PHE A 126 28.68 3.79 11.02
CA PHE A 126 28.21 2.49 11.49
C PHE A 126 28.21 1.50 10.34
N LYS A 127 28.54 0.24 10.65
CA LYS A 127 28.48 -0.88 9.72
C LYS A 127 27.48 -1.89 10.23
N VAL A 128 26.43 -2.13 9.45
CA VAL A 128 25.32 -3.04 9.75
C VAL A 128 25.00 -3.87 8.51
N THR A 129 24.30 -4.98 8.66
CA THR A 129 23.88 -5.79 7.51
C THR A 129 22.67 -5.17 6.78
N LYS A 130 22.46 -5.55 5.52
CA LYS A 130 21.23 -5.20 4.78
C LYS A 130 19.97 -5.72 5.51
N GLY A 131 20.04 -6.91 6.14
CA GLY A 131 18.98 -7.46 6.97
C GLY A 131 18.67 -6.60 8.20
N ASP A 132 19.72 -6.10 8.89
CA ASP A 132 19.55 -5.17 10.02
C ASP A 132 18.87 -3.87 9.59
N LEU A 133 19.18 -3.36 8.39
CA LEU A 133 18.52 -2.18 7.82
C LEU A 133 17.04 -2.44 7.56
N LEU A 134 16.68 -3.63 7.07
CA LEU A 134 15.29 -4.02 6.87
C LEU A 134 14.52 -4.05 8.21
N HIS A 135 15.12 -4.63 9.25
CA HIS A 135 14.56 -4.65 10.60
C HIS A 135 14.39 -3.23 11.17
N LEU A 136 15.40 -2.37 11.04
CA LEU A 136 15.32 -0.96 11.45
C LEU A 136 14.20 -0.21 10.72
N THR A 137 14.06 -0.44 9.42
CA THR A 137 13.06 0.20 8.56
C THR A 137 11.63 -0.17 8.96
N LEU A 138 11.36 -1.46 9.17
CA LEU A 138 10.01 -1.96 9.39
C LEU A 138 9.60 -1.92 10.87
N ILE A 139 10.48 -2.30 11.80
CA ILE A 139 10.18 -2.38 13.25
C ILE A 139 10.22 -0.98 13.88
N ALA A 140 11.35 -0.29 13.73
CA ALA A 140 11.60 0.99 14.41
C ALA A 140 11.22 2.20 13.56
N SER A 141 10.83 1.97 12.29
CA SER A 141 10.51 3.06 11.36
C SER A 141 11.69 4.01 11.10
N ASP A 142 12.92 3.49 11.12
CA ASP A 142 14.16 4.25 10.96
C ASP A 142 14.27 4.85 9.55
N ASN A 143 14.44 6.17 9.47
CA ASN A 143 14.46 6.88 8.19
C ASN A 143 15.82 6.75 7.48
N ALA A 144 16.93 6.73 8.23
CA ALA A 144 18.24 6.53 7.64
C ALA A 144 18.39 5.11 7.09
N ALA A 145 17.83 4.11 7.78
CA ALA A 145 17.80 2.74 7.30
C ALA A 145 17.06 2.62 5.96
N ALA A 146 15.88 3.22 5.84
CA ALA A 146 15.11 3.21 4.59
C ALA A 146 15.87 3.88 3.43
N ARG A 147 16.53 5.01 3.68
CA ARG A 147 17.38 5.70 2.69
C ARG A 147 18.60 4.86 2.31
N THR A 148 19.21 4.20 3.30
CA THR A 148 20.36 3.32 3.05
C THR A 148 19.94 2.14 2.18
N LEU A 149 18.78 1.49 2.44
CA LEU A 149 18.25 0.42 1.59
C LEU A 149 18.13 0.89 0.14
N ALA A 150 17.51 2.05 -0.10
CA ALA A 150 17.38 2.62 -1.44
C ALA A 150 18.76 2.89 -2.10
N ARG A 151 19.73 3.38 -1.34
CA ARG A 151 21.07 3.67 -1.85
C ARG A 151 21.88 2.42 -2.23
N VAL A 152 21.71 1.34 -1.47
CA VAL A 152 22.45 0.09 -1.68
C VAL A 152 21.68 -0.96 -2.47
N SER A 153 20.52 -0.59 -2.99
CA SER A 153 19.78 -1.37 -3.97
C SER A 153 20.46 -1.33 -5.33
N ASP A 154 20.12 -2.24 -6.21
CA ASP A 154 20.66 -2.28 -7.58
C ASP A 154 20.26 -1.04 -8.39
N HIS A 155 19.15 -0.37 -8.00
CA HIS A 155 18.68 0.85 -8.64
C HIS A 155 19.46 2.12 -8.19
N GLY A 156 20.03 2.14 -6.97
CA GLY A 156 20.56 3.35 -6.35
C GLY A 156 19.46 4.35 -5.96
N SER A 157 19.83 5.40 -5.22
CA SER A 157 18.85 6.29 -4.56
C SER A 157 17.85 6.96 -5.50
N GLU A 158 18.28 7.41 -6.68
CA GLU A 158 17.41 8.16 -7.61
C GLU A 158 16.42 7.25 -8.33
N ALA A 159 16.91 6.17 -8.94
CA ALA A 159 16.06 5.24 -9.67
C ALA A 159 15.19 4.39 -8.74
N PHE A 160 15.55 4.24 -7.47
CA PHE A 160 14.76 3.51 -6.49
C PHE A 160 13.36 4.11 -6.30
N VAL A 161 13.24 5.44 -6.19
CA VAL A 161 11.93 6.10 -6.08
C VAL A 161 11.10 5.95 -7.35
N ALA A 162 11.74 6.02 -8.52
CA ALA A 162 11.06 5.72 -9.78
C ALA A 162 10.53 4.28 -9.79
N ARG A 163 11.33 3.30 -9.32
CA ARG A 163 10.90 1.90 -9.19
C ARG A 163 9.75 1.73 -8.20
N MET A 164 9.74 2.47 -7.06
CA MET A 164 8.60 2.47 -6.13
C MET A 164 7.31 2.92 -6.81
N ASN A 165 7.37 3.94 -7.65
CA ASN A 165 6.21 4.44 -8.39
C ASN A 165 5.76 3.44 -9.47
N SER A 166 6.69 2.86 -10.24
CA SER A 166 6.37 1.80 -11.20
C SER A 166 5.72 0.59 -10.51
N LYS A 167 6.20 0.20 -9.33
CA LYS A 167 5.58 -0.88 -8.56
C LYS A 167 4.17 -0.50 -8.09
N ALA A 168 3.93 0.75 -7.73
CA ALA A 168 2.58 1.21 -7.38
C ALA A 168 1.62 1.08 -8.57
N GLU A 169 2.07 1.42 -9.78
CA GLU A 169 1.30 1.23 -11.02
C GLU A 169 1.04 -0.26 -11.31
N GLU A 170 2.07 -1.13 -11.20
CA GLU A 170 1.94 -2.58 -11.36
C GLU A 170 0.91 -3.20 -10.41
N LEU A 171 0.80 -2.68 -9.19
CA LEU A 171 -0.15 -3.12 -8.18
C LEU A 171 -1.54 -2.46 -8.27
N GLY A 172 -1.75 -1.59 -9.27
CA GLY A 172 -3.01 -0.85 -9.43
C GLY A 172 -3.31 0.12 -8.28
N LEU A 173 -2.27 0.71 -7.66
CA LEU A 173 -2.38 1.71 -6.62
C LEU A 173 -2.53 3.09 -7.25
N THR A 174 -3.72 3.39 -7.76
CA THR A 174 -3.98 4.49 -8.70
C THR A 174 -3.84 5.89 -8.11
N ILE A 175 -3.90 6.02 -6.77
CA ILE A 175 -3.82 7.31 -6.06
C ILE A 175 -2.45 7.44 -5.36
N THR A 176 -1.60 6.41 -5.45
CA THR A 176 -0.33 6.34 -4.74
C THR A 176 0.80 6.97 -5.52
N ARG A 177 1.59 7.82 -4.83
CA ARG A 177 2.82 8.39 -5.35
C ARG A 177 3.88 8.46 -4.25
N TYR A 178 5.11 8.13 -4.59
CA TYR A 178 6.27 8.20 -3.72
C TYR A 178 7.24 9.29 -4.20
N ALA A 179 7.77 10.07 -3.25
CA ALA A 179 8.77 11.11 -3.49
C ALA A 179 10.08 10.84 -2.75
N ASP A 180 10.07 10.00 -1.72
CA ASP A 180 11.24 9.53 -1.00
C ASP A 180 11.00 8.14 -0.38
N PRO A 181 12.06 7.34 -0.07
CA PRO A 181 11.89 5.99 0.46
C PRO A 181 11.55 5.94 1.95
N SER A 182 11.61 7.07 2.67
CA SER A 182 11.44 7.11 4.13
C SER A 182 10.05 7.58 4.56
N GLY A 183 9.32 8.29 3.71
CA GLY A 183 8.02 8.89 4.02
C GLY A 183 8.14 10.21 4.79
N LEU A 184 9.27 10.92 4.67
CA LEU A 184 9.45 12.24 5.26
C LEU A 184 8.88 13.37 4.39
N SER A 185 8.83 13.18 3.07
CA SER A 185 8.18 14.13 2.17
C SER A 185 6.65 14.09 2.33
N ASN A 186 6.03 15.26 2.30
CA ASN A 186 4.57 15.38 2.25
C ASN A 186 3.98 14.81 0.94
N ASP A 187 4.82 14.70 -0.09
CA ASP A 187 4.45 14.21 -1.43
C ASP A 187 4.44 12.68 -1.54
N ASN A 188 4.77 11.96 -0.45
CA ASN A 188 4.41 10.55 -0.32
C ASN A 188 2.92 10.47 0.00
N VAL A 189 2.12 10.28 -1.02
CA VAL A 189 0.66 10.29 -0.93
C VAL A 189 0.06 8.96 -1.35
N SER A 190 -1.08 8.63 -0.79
CA SER A 190 -1.87 7.45 -1.13
C SER A 190 -3.28 7.56 -0.57
N SER A 191 -4.07 6.49 -0.70
CA SER A 191 -5.39 6.32 -0.10
C SER A 191 -5.41 5.15 0.89
N ALA A 192 -6.44 5.07 1.73
CA ALA A 192 -6.61 3.94 2.63
C ALA A 192 -6.84 2.63 1.84
N LEU A 193 -7.56 2.70 0.72
CA LEU A 193 -7.78 1.57 -0.18
C LEU A 193 -6.47 1.08 -0.82
N ASP A 194 -5.65 1.98 -1.38
CA ASP A 194 -4.37 1.58 -1.97
C ASP A 194 -3.42 0.97 -0.93
N MET A 195 -3.44 1.50 0.31
CA MET A 195 -2.62 0.93 1.39
C MET A 195 -3.13 -0.45 1.85
N ALA A 196 -4.43 -0.72 1.77
CA ALA A 196 -4.98 -2.05 2.02
C ALA A 196 -4.51 -3.06 0.94
N LYS A 197 -4.54 -2.66 -0.34
CA LYS A 197 -4.00 -3.47 -1.45
C LYS A 197 -2.50 -3.72 -1.30
N LEU A 198 -1.72 -2.70 -0.93
CA LEU A 198 -0.28 -2.87 -0.68
C LEU A 198 -0.01 -3.84 0.47
N LEU A 199 -0.77 -3.77 1.56
CA LEU A 199 -0.65 -4.73 2.67
C LEU A 199 -0.97 -6.16 2.22
N THR A 200 -1.98 -6.35 1.38
CA THR A 200 -2.32 -7.66 0.79
C THR A 200 -1.12 -8.22 0.00
N TYR A 201 -0.50 -7.39 -0.83
CA TYR A 201 0.70 -7.79 -1.57
C TYR A 201 1.87 -8.15 -0.64
N VAL A 202 2.15 -7.30 0.36
CA VAL A 202 3.22 -7.51 1.35
C VAL A 202 3.03 -8.81 2.12
N SER A 203 1.79 -9.21 2.41
CA SER A 203 1.51 -10.45 3.16
C SER A 203 1.91 -11.73 2.43
N GLY A 204 2.12 -11.66 1.12
CA GLY A 204 2.65 -12.77 0.32
C GLY A 204 4.15 -13.02 0.52
N ASP A 205 4.90 -12.11 1.13
CA ASP A 205 6.33 -12.29 1.43
C ASP A 205 6.55 -12.54 2.93
N VAL A 206 6.76 -13.82 3.29
CA VAL A 206 6.99 -14.25 4.67
C VAL A 206 8.20 -13.53 5.31
N ARG A 207 9.23 -13.18 4.52
CA ARG A 207 10.42 -12.48 5.00
C ARG A 207 10.07 -11.09 5.56
N LEU A 208 9.09 -10.41 4.94
CA LEU A 208 8.61 -9.11 5.38
C LEU A 208 7.67 -9.23 6.59
N THR A 209 6.73 -10.19 6.55
CA THR A 209 5.78 -10.40 7.66
C THR A 209 6.50 -10.82 8.93
N ASP A 210 7.47 -11.73 8.86
CA ASP A 210 8.29 -12.16 10.01
C ASP A 210 9.02 -10.99 10.68
N VAL A 211 9.50 -10.03 9.91
CA VAL A 211 10.13 -8.81 10.46
C VAL A 211 9.10 -7.95 11.17
N MET A 212 7.93 -7.72 10.56
CA MET A 212 6.91 -6.80 11.10
C MET A 212 6.20 -7.34 12.35
N GLN A 213 6.22 -8.65 12.59
CA GLN A 213 5.66 -9.29 13.78
C GLN A 213 6.56 -9.19 15.00
N LYS A 214 7.83 -8.84 14.86
CA LYS A 214 8.77 -8.76 15.98
C LYS A 214 8.44 -7.58 16.90
N GLN A 215 8.31 -7.85 18.20
CA GLN A 215 8.14 -6.82 19.23
C GLN A 215 9.40 -5.97 19.43
N SER A 216 10.57 -6.59 19.27
CA SER A 216 11.89 -5.95 19.38
C SER A 216 12.93 -6.71 18.57
N TYR A 217 14.05 -6.05 18.29
CA TYR A 217 15.18 -6.66 17.62
C TYR A 217 16.49 -6.01 18.09
N SER A 218 17.56 -6.81 18.20
CA SER A 218 18.90 -6.34 18.54
C SER A 218 19.74 -6.23 17.29
N VAL A 219 20.10 -4.99 16.90
CA VAL A 219 20.89 -4.68 15.72
C VAL A 219 22.37 -4.73 16.07
N PRO A 220 23.15 -5.72 15.59
CA PRO A 220 24.58 -5.72 15.74
C PRO A 220 25.21 -4.58 14.91
N VAL A 221 26.21 -3.91 15.48
CA VAL A 221 27.00 -2.92 14.75
C VAL A 221 28.46 -3.39 14.75
N VAL A 222 29.02 -3.61 13.59
CA VAL A 222 30.41 -4.12 13.46
C VAL A 222 31.37 -3.22 14.21
N GLY A 223 32.22 -3.83 15.07
CA GLY A 223 33.19 -3.11 15.91
C GLY A 223 32.60 -2.51 17.19
N ARG A 224 31.29 -2.70 17.48
CA ARG A 224 30.70 -2.29 18.76
C ARG A 224 30.41 -3.50 19.65
N ARG A 225 30.67 -3.34 20.95
CA ARG A 225 30.43 -4.41 21.93
C ARG A 225 28.94 -4.64 22.19
N ALA A 226 28.16 -3.57 22.24
CA ALA A 226 26.72 -3.64 22.53
C ALA A 226 25.89 -3.39 21.28
N PRO A 227 24.90 -4.23 20.95
CA PRO A 227 23.96 -4.01 19.88
C PRO A 227 23.04 -2.84 20.19
N ILE A 228 22.34 -2.35 19.18
CA ILE A 228 21.26 -1.36 19.33
C ILE A 228 19.94 -2.12 19.50
N LEU A 229 19.31 -2.01 20.66
CA LEU A 229 17.98 -2.57 20.87
C LEU A 229 16.92 -1.63 20.28
N ILE A 230 16.14 -2.13 19.34
CA ILE A 230 14.98 -1.44 18.76
C ILE A 230 13.68 -2.12 19.20
N ARG A 231 12.60 -1.36 19.26
CA ARG A 231 11.25 -1.85 19.59
C ARG A 231 10.27 -1.46 18.50
N SER A 232 9.28 -2.31 18.28
CA SER A 232 8.23 -2.05 17.31
C SER A 232 7.50 -0.73 17.61
N THR A 233 7.30 0.09 16.59
CA THR A 233 6.43 1.27 16.68
C THR A 233 4.95 0.90 16.67
N ASN A 234 4.60 -0.33 16.26
CA ASN A 234 3.24 -0.84 16.30
C ASN A 234 2.89 -1.35 17.71
N GLN A 235 1.99 -0.63 18.38
CA GLN A 235 1.55 -0.98 19.73
C GLN A 235 0.79 -2.32 19.77
N LEU A 236 0.06 -2.67 18.69
CA LEU A 236 -0.67 -3.94 18.62
C LEU A 236 0.31 -5.12 18.67
N VAL A 237 1.42 -5.03 17.95
CA VAL A 237 2.50 -6.03 18.00
C VAL A 237 3.13 -6.10 19.40
N ARG A 238 3.39 -4.95 20.02
CA ARG A 238 4.02 -4.93 21.35
C ARG A 238 3.14 -5.52 22.44
N ASN A 239 1.84 -5.30 22.35
CA ASN A 239 0.89 -5.80 23.34
C ASN A 239 0.62 -7.31 23.17
N GLY A 240 0.64 -7.81 21.92
CA GLY A 240 0.41 -9.22 21.60
C GLY A 240 -1.02 -9.71 21.87
N ASP A 241 -1.98 -8.79 21.95
CA ASP A 241 -3.38 -9.09 22.27
C ASP A 241 -4.28 -9.22 21.01
N VAL A 242 -3.71 -9.04 19.84
CA VAL A 242 -4.30 -9.33 18.53
C VAL A 242 -3.26 -9.96 17.62
N ASP A 243 -3.69 -10.86 16.74
CA ASP A 243 -2.81 -11.48 15.74
C ASP A 243 -2.52 -10.51 14.61
N VAL A 244 -1.34 -9.89 14.65
CA VAL A 244 -0.86 -8.95 13.64
C VAL A 244 0.01 -9.70 12.63
N VAL A 245 -0.49 -9.89 11.42
CA VAL A 245 0.26 -10.52 10.31
C VAL A 245 1.30 -9.56 9.73
N ALA A 246 0.90 -8.31 9.53
CA ALA A 246 1.77 -7.25 9.02
C ALA A 246 1.27 -5.89 9.52
N GLY A 247 2.14 -4.89 9.51
CA GLY A 247 1.67 -3.53 9.80
C GLY A 247 2.77 -2.50 9.88
N LYS A 248 2.41 -1.26 9.55
CA LYS A 248 3.31 -0.12 9.57
C LYS A 248 2.62 1.12 10.11
N THR A 249 3.26 1.78 11.04
CA THR A 249 2.87 3.08 11.56
C THR A 249 3.46 4.21 10.73
N GLY A 250 2.75 5.34 10.64
CA GLY A 250 3.24 6.57 10.03
C GLY A 250 2.90 7.79 10.88
N PHE A 251 3.76 8.80 10.86
CA PHE A 251 3.49 10.12 11.43
C PHE A 251 4.43 11.17 10.83
N ILE A 252 3.85 12.19 10.25
CA ILE A 252 4.41 13.53 10.07
C ILE A 252 3.28 14.52 10.35
N ARG A 253 3.60 15.77 10.59
CA ARG A 253 2.58 16.77 11.01
C ARG A 253 1.42 16.89 10.02
N SER A 254 1.70 16.87 8.71
CA SER A 254 0.70 16.96 7.64
C SER A 254 -0.16 15.72 7.47
N ALA A 255 0.42 14.53 7.71
CA ALA A 255 -0.30 13.26 7.59
C ALA A 255 -1.19 12.96 8.80
N GLY A 256 -0.85 13.50 9.99
CA GLY A 256 -1.39 13.02 11.24
C GLY A 256 -0.87 11.63 11.60
N TYR A 257 -1.55 10.93 12.49
CA TYR A 257 -1.16 9.58 12.89
C TYR A 257 -1.82 8.55 11.97
N CYS A 258 -1.01 7.72 11.34
CA CYS A 258 -1.44 6.71 10.39
C CYS A 258 -1.06 5.30 10.89
N LEU A 259 -1.91 4.31 10.58
CA LEU A 259 -1.64 2.90 10.81
C LEU A 259 -2.27 2.09 9.68
N ALA A 260 -1.45 1.30 9.00
CA ALA A 260 -1.90 0.28 8.08
C ALA A 260 -1.52 -1.07 8.69
N THR A 261 -2.47 -1.97 8.89
CA THR A 261 -2.22 -3.26 9.54
C THR A 261 -3.11 -4.35 9.00
N LEU A 262 -2.57 -5.57 8.99
CA LEU A 262 -3.23 -6.79 8.58
C LEU A 262 -3.45 -7.64 9.83
N LEU A 263 -4.68 -7.96 10.14
CA LEU A 263 -5.10 -8.62 11.38
C LEU A 263 -5.85 -9.91 11.07
N ARG A 264 -5.61 -10.95 11.86
CA ARG A 264 -6.34 -12.23 11.76
C ARG A 264 -7.26 -12.40 12.96
N LEU A 265 -8.46 -12.93 12.71
CA LEU A 265 -9.40 -13.27 13.78
C LEU A 265 -8.87 -14.43 14.63
N PRO A 266 -9.17 -14.48 15.94
CA PRO A 266 -8.72 -15.56 16.83
C PRO A 266 -9.20 -16.95 16.40
N GLN A 267 -10.39 -17.03 15.80
CA GLN A 267 -10.97 -18.26 15.26
C GLN A 267 -10.37 -18.71 13.93
N GLY A 268 -9.38 -17.96 13.41
CA GLY A 268 -8.78 -18.23 12.11
C GLY A 268 -9.52 -17.54 10.96
N GLY A 269 -9.27 -17.99 9.73
CA GLY A 269 -9.78 -17.38 8.51
C GLY A 269 -8.80 -16.38 7.88
N PRO A 270 -9.19 -15.75 6.76
CA PRO A 270 -8.35 -14.81 6.05
C PRO A 270 -8.09 -13.56 6.90
N PRO A 271 -6.88 -13.01 6.84
CA PRO A 271 -6.61 -11.75 7.50
C PRO A 271 -7.34 -10.61 6.79
N VAL A 272 -7.72 -9.58 7.54
CA VAL A 272 -8.30 -8.36 7.00
C VAL A 272 -7.34 -7.20 7.13
N ALA A 273 -7.30 -6.34 6.11
CA ALA A 273 -6.56 -5.10 6.20
C ALA A 273 -7.41 -4.03 6.88
N VAL A 274 -6.88 -3.44 7.93
CA VAL A 274 -7.47 -2.28 8.60
C VAL A 274 -6.50 -1.13 8.47
N VAL A 275 -6.91 -0.09 7.75
CA VAL A 275 -6.08 1.10 7.51
C VAL A 275 -6.78 2.33 8.09
N VAL A 276 -6.04 3.12 8.85
CA VAL A 276 -6.47 4.39 9.43
C VAL A 276 -5.44 5.46 9.07
N LEU A 277 -5.88 6.51 8.38
CA LEU A 277 -5.05 7.64 7.96
C LEU A 277 -5.54 8.94 8.60
N GLY A 278 -4.62 9.71 9.18
CA GLY A 278 -4.94 11.03 9.72
C GLY A 278 -5.70 11.01 11.05
N ALA A 279 -5.45 10.02 11.90
CA ALA A 279 -5.94 10.07 13.28
C ALA A 279 -5.32 11.25 14.05
N THR A 280 -6.06 11.78 15.02
CA THR A 280 -5.69 13.00 15.76
C THR A 280 -4.60 12.76 16.81
N SER A 281 -4.37 11.51 17.22
CA SER A 281 -3.36 11.17 18.22
C SER A 281 -2.73 9.79 17.99
N ASN A 282 -1.54 9.59 18.57
CA ASN A 282 -0.86 8.31 18.53
C ASN A 282 -1.71 7.17 19.13
N ALA A 283 -2.32 7.39 20.28
CA ALA A 283 -3.21 6.41 20.89
C ALA A 283 -4.51 6.24 20.09
N GLY A 284 -4.99 7.32 19.44
CA GLY A 284 -6.20 7.33 18.62
C GLY A 284 -6.14 6.33 17.49
N ARG A 285 -5.06 6.32 16.68
CA ARG A 285 -4.94 5.38 15.55
C ARG A 285 -5.06 3.92 15.96
N PHE A 286 -4.53 3.55 17.13
CA PHE A 286 -4.62 2.17 17.63
C PHE A 286 -6.02 1.85 18.15
N ARG A 287 -6.67 2.80 18.85
CA ARG A 287 -8.07 2.62 19.31
C ARG A 287 -9.03 2.47 18.13
N GLU A 288 -8.87 3.30 17.10
CA GLU A 288 -9.74 3.25 15.92
C GLU A 288 -9.55 1.95 15.13
N VAL A 289 -8.30 1.52 14.92
CA VAL A 289 -8.03 0.21 14.29
C VAL A 289 -8.65 -0.93 15.10
N ARG A 290 -8.49 -0.91 16.45
CA ARG A 290 -9.08 -1.94 17.32
C ARG A 290 -10.60 -1.90 17.24
N SER A 291 -11.22 -0.73 17.30
CA SER A 291 -12.67 -0.59 17.18
C SER A 291 -13.22 -1.10 15.86
N LEU A 292 -12.52 -0.84 14.75
CA LEU A 292 -12.86 -1.38 13.42
C LEU A 292 -12.70 -2.90 13.37
N PHE A 293 -11.64 -3.43 13.94
CA PHE A 293 -11.40 -4.87 13.97
C PHE A 293 -12.40 -5.61 14.88
N ASP A 294 -12.73 -5.05 16.05
CA ASP A 294 -13.75 -5.60 16.95
C ASP A 294 -15.15 -5.57 16.33
N TRP A 295 -15.45 -4.51 15.55
CA TRP A 295 -16.66 -4.44 14.74
C TRP A 295 -16.68 -5.54 13.69
N PHE A 296 -15.60 -5.68 12.92
CA PHE A 296 -15.47 -6.72 11.91
C PHE A 296 -15.64 -8.12 12.52
N ALA A 297 -15.00 -8.40 13.66
CA ALA A 297 -15.12 -9.69 14.33
C ALA A 297 -16.58 -10.06 14.67
N LYS A 298 -17.41 -9.07 15.00
CA LYS A 298 -18.85 -9.26 15.26
C LYS A 298 -19.69 -9.37 13.99
N ALA A 299 -19.29 -8.64 12.94
CA ALA A 299 -20.00 -8.58 11.68
C ALA A 299 -19.57 -9.68 10.69
N ALA A 300 -18.46 -10.35 10.94
CA ALA A 300 -17.88 -11.34 10.04
C ALA A 300 -18.85 -12.46 9.59
N PRO A 301 -19.74 -13.03 10.45
CA PRO A 301 -20.71 -14.02 10.01
C PRO A 301 -21.64 -13.49 8.92
N ASP A 302 -22.07 -12.22 9.04
CA ASP A 302 -22.96 -11.59 8.05
C ASP A 302 -22.21 -11.22 6.77
N LEU A 303 -20.98 -10.71 6.90
CA LEU A 303 -20.18 -10.15 5.81
C LEU A 303 -19.46 -11.19 4.97
N LEU A 304 -19.04 -12.30 5.56
CA LEU A 304 -18.27 -13.35 4.87
C LEU A 304 -19.15 -14.49 4.37
N GLY A 305 -20.46 -14.43 4.59
CA GLY A 305 -21.41 -15.48 4.23
C GLY A 305 -20.99 -16.82 4.81
N HIS A 306 -21.78 -17.51 5.54
CA HIS A 306 -21.71 -18.86 6.19
C HIS A 306 -20.42 -19.72 6.04
N ALA A 307 -19.29 -19.15 5.65
CA ALA A 307 -18.02 -19.85 5.46
C ALA A 307 -17.21 -20.02 6.78
N VAL A 308 -17.66 -19.45 7.89
CA VAL A 308 -17.04 -19.69 9.20
C VAL A 308 -17.80 -20.82 9.88
N VAL A 309 -17.49 -22.06 9.54
CA VAL A 309 -17.88 -23.23 10.34
C VAL A 309 -17.11 -23.13 11.66
N PRO A 310 -17.77 -23.09 12.83
CA PRO A 310 -17.07 -23.13 14.10
C PRO A 310 -16.31 -24.46 14.22
N PHE A 311 -15.00 -24.40 14.36
CA PHE A 311 -14.19 -25.56 14.67
C PHE A 311 -14.49 -25.96 16.14
N GLY A 312 -15.16 -27.12 16.32
CA GLY A 312 -15.25 -27.79 17.63
C GLY A 312 -16.63 -27.68 18.31
N ALA A 313 -17.57 -28.44 17.83
CA ALA A 313 -18.63 -29.03 18.66
C ALA A 313 -18.62 -30.53 18.36
N ASP A 314 -17.76 -31.25 19.08
CA ASP A 314 -17.90 -32.68 19.41
C ASP A 314 -17.29 -32.91 20.80
#